data_31dd52bf58c9089527f4f81bba834ade
#
_entry.id   31dd52bf58c9089527f4f81bba834ade
#
_cell.length_a   1.000
_cell.length_b   1.000
_cell.length_c   1.000
_cell.angle_alpha   90.00
_cell.angle_beta   90.00
_cell.angle_gamma   90.00
#
_symmetry.space_group_name_H-M   'P 1'
#
loop_
_entity.id
_entity.type
_entity.pdbx_description
1 polymer ?
#
loop_
_entity_poly.entity_id
_entity_poly.type
_entity_poly.pdbx_seq_one_letter_code
_entity_poly.pdbx_strand_id
1 'polypeptide(L)'
;LHTNLHHSNLNTTLIFMKINNIAISNHSPFTLFGGLNVLEDLDSTLFACEKYVEVTDKLGIPYVFKASFDKANRSSIHSYRGVGLDEGVKIFAAVKKEFNVPVITDVHEPYQCEPVAEVCDVLQLPAFLARQTDLVVAMAKTGRVINIKKPQFLSPSQMGNIVEKFKEAGNEQLIL
;
A
#
# COMPACT_ATOMS: atom_id res chain seq x y z
N LEU A 1 25.70 33.40 39.94
CA LEU A 1 25.60 33.11 38.52
C LEU A 1 24.68 31.90 38.33
N HIS A 2 23.37 32.16 38.16
CA HIS A 2 22.39 31.14 37.84
C HIS A 2 22.28 31.05 36.32
N THR A 3 22.71 29.94 35.74
CA THR A 3 22.45 29.63 34.32
C THR A 3 21.11 28.88 34.23
N ASN A 4 20.09 29.61 33.75
CA ASN A 4 18.81 29.01 33.35
C ASN A 4 19.02 28.17 32.10
N LEU A 5 18.98 26.85 32.25
CA LEU A 5 18.83 25.90 31.15
C LEU A 5 17.36 25.95 30.67
N HIS A 6 17.10 26.67 29.58
CA HIS A 6 15.85 26.56 28.85
C HIS A 6 15.75 25.12 28.28
N HIS A 7 14.92 24.33 28.91
CA HIS A 7 14.40 23.09 28.29
C HIS A 7 13.44 23.55 27.18
N SER A 8 13.93 23.57 25.95
CA SER A 8 13.06 23.63 24.78
C SER A 8 12.29 22.32 24.72
N ASN A 9 11.02 22.34 25.10
CA ASN A 9 10.06 21.30 24.82
C ASN A 9 9.92 21.20 23.29
N LEU A 10 10.70 20.32 22.67
CA LEU A 10 10.45 19.86 21.33
C LEU A 10 9.15 19.02 21.37
N ASN A 11 8.03 19.70 21.18
CA ASN A 11 6.78 19.05 20.81
C ASN A 11 7.01 18.37 19.46
N THR A 12 7.60 17.19 19.47
CA THR A 12 7.66 16.33 18.28
C THR A 12 6.23 15.86 18.04
N THR A 13 5.50 16.57 17.22
CA THR A 13 4.21 16.13 16.72
C THR A 13 4.49 14.83 15.95
N LEU A 14 4.17 13.68 16.56
CA LEU A 14 4.26 12.40 15.88
C LEU A 14 3.29 12.44 14.68
N ILE A 15 3.84 12.59 13.50
CA ILE A 15 3.06 12.54 12.25
C ILE A 15 2.69 11.07 12.06
N PHE A 16 1.45 10.74 12.41
CA PHE A 16 0.86 9.44 12.12
C PHE A 16 0.27 9.47 10.71
N MET A 17 0.76 8.60 9.85
CA MET A 17 0.05 8.30 8.62
C MET A 17 -1.16 7.43 8.94
N LYS A 18 -2.24 7.57 8.18
CA LYS A 18 -3.46 6.79 8.37
C LYS A 18 -3.87 6.09 7.09
N ILE A 19 -4.28 4.84 7.24
CA ILE A 19 -5.06 4.11 6.25
C ILE A 19 -6.46 3.97 6.86
N ASN A 20 -7.41 4.77 6.40
CA ASN A 20 -8.73 4.93 7.04
C ASN A 20 -8.58 5.26 8.55
N ASN A 21 -9.00 4.36 9.43
CA ASN A 21 -8.90 4.49 10.89
C ASN A 21 -7.62 3.87 11.48
N ILE A 22 -6.79 3.19 10.67
CA ILE A 22 -5.57 2.52 11.13
C ILE A 22 -4.42 3.54 11.13
N ALA A 23 -3.86 3.82 12.31
CA ALA A 23 -2.65 4.63 12.44
C ALA A 23 -1.40 3.79 12.11
N ILE A 24 -0.57 4.26 11.20
CA ILE A 24 0.68 3.62 10.78
C ILE A 24 1.86 4.48 11.22
N SER A 25 2.75 3.92 12.01
CA SER A 25 4.02 4.56 12.38
C SER A 25 5.03 3.51 12.85
N ASN A 26 6.30 3.89 12.93
CA ASN A 26 7.36 3.02 13.49
C ASN A 26 7.20 2.76 15.00
N HIS A 27 6.26 3.43 15.65
CA HIS A 27 5.98 3.30 17.10
C HIS A 27 4.63 2.63 17.38
N SER A 28 3.80 2.42 16.35
CA SER A 28 2.54 1.71 16.48
C SER A 28 2.75 0.19 16.50
N PRO A 29 1.81 -0.60 17.06
CA PRO A 29 1.78 -2.05 16.82
C PRO A 29 1.77 -2.34 15.32
N PHE A 30 2.28 -3.51 14.94
CA PHE A 30 2.32 -3.85 13.51
C PHE A 30 0.91 -3.96 12.91
N THR A 31 0.80 -3.58 11.64
CA THR A 31 -0.42 -3.73 10.83
C THR A 31 -0.20 -4.84 9.82
N LEU A 32 -1.11 -5.79 9.73
CA LEU A 32 -1.01 -6.89 8.77
C LEU A 32 -1.54 -6.46 7.39
N PHE A 33 -0.68 -6.50 6.37
CA PHE A 33 -1.06 -6.45 4.97
C PHE A 33 -1.04 -7.88 4.43
N GLY A 34 -2.19 -8.53 4.43
CA GLY A 34 -2.29 -9.96 4.12
C GLY A 34 -3.45 -10.27 3.18
N GLY A 35 -3.38 -11.42 2.51
CA GLY A 35 -4.43 -11.85 1.59
C GLY A 35 -3.91 -12.77 0.49
N LEU A 36 -4.34 -12.56 -0.75
CA LEU A 36 -4.04 -13.42 -1.87
C LEU A 36 -2.82 -12.91 -2.67
N ASN A 37 -2.04 -13.85 -3.19
CA ASN A 37 -0.96 -13.50 -4.12
C ASN A 37 -1.52 -12.88 -5.41
N VAL A 38 -2.60 -13.41 -5.93
CA VAL A 38 -3.30 -12.95 -7.14
C VAL A 38 -4.79 -13.27 -7.02
N LEU A 39 -5.63 -12.39 -7.54
CA LEU A 39 -7.07 -12.64 -7.64
C LEU A 39 -7.37 -13.72 -8.70
N GLU A 40 -8.25 -14.65 -8.35
CA GLU A 40 -8.74 -15.70 -9.25
C GLU A 40 -10.23 -15.49 -9.56
N ASP A 41 -11.06 -15.32 -8.54
CA ASP A 41 -12.50 -15.05 -8.63
C ASP A 41 -13.00 -14.32 -7.36
N LEU A 42 -14.27 -13.90 -7.40
CA LEU A 42 -14.92 -13.21 -6.29
C LEU A 42 -15.08 -14.10 -5.05
N ASP A 43 -15.59 -15.32 -5.24
CA ASP A 43 -15.98 -16.20 -4.11
C ASP A 43 -14.75 -16.62 -3.30
N SER A 44 -13.69 -17.07 -3.97
CA SER A 44 -12.42 -17.42 -3.32
C SER A 44 -11.79 -16.21 -2.60
N THR A 45 -11.95 -15.03 -3.18
CA THR A 45 -11.42 -13.78 -2.59
C THR A 45 -12.18 -13.40 -1.33
N LEU A 46 -13.52 -13.44 -1.34
CA LEU A 46 -14.33 -13.16 -0.17
C LEU A 46 -14.06 -14.18 0.94
N PHE A 47 -14.01 -15.48 0.60
CA PHE A 47 -13.67 -16.52 1.56
C PHE A 47 -12.31 -16.30 2.22
N ALA A 48 -11.29 -15.98 1.44
CA ALA A 48 -9.96 -15.71 1.98
C ALA A 48 -9.97 -14.48 2.90
N CYS A 49 -10.61 -13.38 2.47
CA CYS A 49 -10.71 -12.17 3.28
C CYS A 49 -11.42 -12.42 4.62
N GLU A 50 -12.53 -13.17 4.59
CA GLU A 50 -13.26 -13.58 5.81
C GLU A 50 -12.31 -14.25 6.82
N LYS A 51 -11.50 -15.22 6.37
CA LYS A 51 -10.57 -15.93 7.25
C LYS A 51 -9.48 -15.03 7.84
N TYR A 52 -8.98 -14.06 7.06
CA TYR A 52 -8.07 -13.05 7.60
C TYR A 52 -8.75 -12.15 8.65
N VAL A 53 -9.97 -11.69 8.38
CA VAL A 53 -10.73 -10.85 9.31
C VAL A 53 -11.02 -11.62 10.61
N GLU A 54 -11.52 -12.85 10.55
CA GLU A 54 -11.76 -13.70 11.72
C GLU A 54 -10.52 -13.81 12.64
N VAL A 55 -9.35 -14.04 12.05
CA VAL A 55 -8.10 -14.21 12.82
C VAL A 55 -7.58 -12.89 13.36
N THR A 56 -7.58 -11.83 12.54
CA THR A 56 -7.04 -10.53 12.95
C THR A 56 -7.91 -9.87 13.99
N ASP A 57 -9.23 -9.97 13.90
CA ASP A 57 -10.15 -9.47 14.93
C ASP A 57 -9.97 -10.19 16.26
N LYS A 58 -9.85 -11.52 16.23
CA LYS A 58 -9.57 -12.32 17.43
C LYS A 58 -8.26 -11.94 18.12
N LEU A 59 -7.26 -11.54 17.35
CA LEU A 59 -5.93 -11.16 17.87
C LEU A 59 -5.78 -9.65 18.11
N GLY A 60 -6.77 -8.83 17.76
CA GLY A 60 -6.70 -7.38 17.85
C GLY A 60 -5.65 -6.76 16.93
N ILE A 61 -5.38 -7.37 15.77
CA ILE A 61 -4.37 -6.92 14.81
C ILE A 61 -5.03 -6.04 13.74
N PRO A 62 -4.60 -4.77 13.56
CA PRO A 62 -5.04 -3.95 12.44
C PRO A 62 -4.75 -4.62 11.10
N TYR A 63 -5.74 -4.65 10.22
CA TYR A 63 -5.68 -5.45 8.99
C TYR A 63 -6.00 -4.63 7.74
N VAL A 64 -5.23 -4.88 6.69
CA VAL A 64 -5.45 -4.36 5.32
C VAL A 64 -5.43 -5.56 4.37
N PHE A 65 -6.51 -5.76 3.62
CA PHE A 65 -6.58 -6.84 2.63
C PHE A 65 -5.67 -6.54 1.44
N LYS A 66 -4.81 -7.49 1.10
CA LYS A 66 -3.85 -7.37 -0.01
C LYS A 66 -4.07 -8.45 -1.06
N ALA A 67 -4.20 -8.04 -2.32
CA ALA A 67 -4.14 -8.95 -3.46
C ALA A 67 -3.62 -8.20 -4.70
N SER A 68 -3.20 -8.94 -5.74
CA SER A 68 -2.86 -8.36 -7.05
C SER A 68 -3.92 -8.74 -8.07
N PHE A 69 -4.38 -7.79 -8.86
CA PHE A 69 -5.27 -8.07 -9.99
C PHE A 69 -4.52 -8.58 -11.23
N ASP A 70 -3.21 -8.30 -11.29
CA ASP A 70 -2.30 -8.78 -12.33
C ASP A 70 -0.91 -9.07 -11.77
N LYS A 71 -0.31 -10.15 -12.18
CA LYS A 71 1.09 -10.51 -11.93
C LYS A 71 1.92 -10.22 -13.17
N ALA A 72 2.17 -8.93 -13.45
CA ALA A 72 2.84 -8.45 -14.65
C ALA A 72 4.29 -8.95 -14.82
N ASN A 73 4.92 -9.45 -13.77
CA ASN A 73 6.33 -9.90 -13.75
C ASN A 73 6.52 -11.42 -13.71
N ARG A 74 5.56 -12.20 -14.20
CA ARG A 74 5.70 -13.66 -14.28
C ARG A 74 6.90 -14.06 -15.15
N SER A 75 7.57 -15.15 -14.77
CA SER A 75 8.72 -15.68 -15.50
C SER A 75 8.34 -16.33 -16.84
N SER A 76 7.11 -16.84 -16.97
CA SER A 76 6.57 -17.43 -18.19
C SER A 76 5.37 -16.66 -18.70
N ILE A 77 5.30 -16.44 -20.00
CA ILE A 77 4.14 -15.80 -20.67
C ILE A 77 2.87 -16.66 -20.56
N HIS A 78 3.00 -17.94 -20.25
CA HIS A 78 1.87 -18.86 -20.08
C HIS A 78 1.36 -18.93 -18.63
N SER A 79 2.03 -18.29 -17.68
CA SER A 79 1.59 -18.28 -16.28
C SER A 79 0.31 -17.46 -16.13
N TYR A 80 -0.56 -17.93 -15.23
CA TYR A 80 -1.75 -17.17 -14.85
C TYR A 80 -1.35 -15.81 -14.25
N ARG A 81 -1.91 -14.75 -14.78
CA ARG A 81 -1.57 -13.38 -14.38
C ARG A 81 -2.57 -12.75 -13.43
N GLY A 82 -3.80 -13.20 -13.40
CA GLY A 82 -4.89 -12.64 -12.62
C GLY A 82 -6.10 -12.29 -13.49
N VAL A 83 -7.08 -11.62 -12.87
CA VAL A 83 -8.36 -11.26 -13.48
C VAL A 83 -8.30 -9.99 -14.33
N GLY A 84 -7.20 -9.24 -14.26
CA GLY A 84 -7.06 -7.95 -14.91
C GLY A 84 -7.67 -6.77 -14.13
N LEU A 85 -7.48 -5.55 -14.63
CA LEU A 85 -7.83 -4.31 -13.94
C LEU A 85 -9.34 -4.19 -13.66
N ASP A 86 -10.17 -4.31 -14.69
CA ASP A 86 -11.61 -4.00 -14.60
C ASP A 86 -12.34 -4.95 -13.63
N GLU A 87 -12.02 -6.23 -13.68
CA GLU A 87 -12.59 -7.21 -12.76
C GLU A 87 -11.97 -7.11 -11.37
N GLY A 88 -10.67 -6.86 -11.29
CA GLY A 88 -9.98 -6.66 -10.03
C GLY A 88 -10.57 -5.51 -9.20
N VAL A 89 -10.85 -4.38 -9.82
CA VAL A 89 -11.47 -3.22 -9.15
C VAL A 89 -12.85 -3.57 -8.59
N LYS A 90 -13.67 -4.33 -9.31
CA LYS A 90 -14.98 -4.81 -8.83
C LYS A 90 -14.85 -5.74 -7.64
N ILE A 91 -13.91 -6.68 -7.70
CA ILE A 91 -13.64 -7.61 -6.59
C ILE A 91 -13.18 -6.84 -5.34
N PHE A 92 -12.26 -5.89 -5.47
CA PHE A 92 -11.82 -5.06 -4.35
C PHE A 92 -12.97 -4.22 -3.76
N ALA A 93 -13.85 -3.67 -4.60
CA ALA A 93 -15.03 -2.97 -4.14
C ALA A 93 -15.99 -3.88 -3.34
N ALA A 94 -16.16 -5.13 -3.78
CA ALA A 94 -16.96 -6.12 -3.07
C ALA A 94 -16.33 -6.48 -1.70
N VAL A 95 -15.02 -6.69 -1.63
CA VAL A 95 -14.30 -6.93 -0.37
C VAL A 95 -14.52 -5.78 0.63
N LYS A 96 -14.36 -4.54 0.18
CA LYS A 96 -14.59 -3.36 1.05
C LYS A 96 -16.03 -3.26 1.53
N LYS A 97 -16.99 -3.55 0.67
CA LYS A 97 -18.42 -3.51 1.00
C LYS A 97 -18.79 -4.58 2.03
N GLU A 98 -18.24 -5.79 1.89
CA GLU A 98 -18.58 -6.94 2.75
C GLU A 98 -17.90 -6.86 4.12
N PHE A 99 -16.60 -6.55 4.16
CA PHE A 99 -15.80 -6.64 5.39
C PHE A 99 -15.40 -5.29 6.00
N ASN A 100 -15.66 -4.17 5.31
CA ASN A 100 -15.27 -2.82 5.77
C ASN A 100 -13.77 -2.71 6.13
N VAL A 101 -12.91 -3.43 5.40
CA VAL A 101 -11.46 -3.40 5.56
C VAL A 101 -10.81 -2.52 4.48
N PRO A 102 -9.71 -1.83 4.80
CA PRO A 102 -8.89 -1.18 3.76
C PRO A 102 -8.29 -2.20 2.81
N VAL A 103 -8.05 -1.76 1.57
CA VAL A 103 -7.52 -2.62 0.50
C VAL A 103 -6.26 -2.02 -0.10
N ILE A 104 -5.28 -2.88 -0.38
CA ILE A 104 -4.05 -2.57 -1.11
C ILE A 104 -3.87 -3.48 -2.32
N THR A 105 -3.49 -2.89 -3.45
CA THR A 105 -3.04 -3.64 -4.63
C THR A 105 -1.84 -2.97 -5.29
N ASP A 106 -1.07 -3.72 -6.07
CA ASP A 106 0.00 -3.17 -6.90
C ASP A 106 -0.53 -2.69 -8.25
N VAL A 107 0.09 -1.62 -8.77
CA VAL A 107 -0.16 -1.07 -10.10
C VAL A 107 1.12 -1.14 -10.93
N HIS A 108 1.01 -1.32 -12.25
CA HIS A 108 2.16 -1.58 -13.12
C HIS A 108 2.33 -0.53 -14.22
N GLU A 109 1.24 0.18 -14.57
CA GLU A 109 1.19 1.19 -15.61
C GLU A 109 0.52 2.47 -15.11
N PRO A 110 0.92 3.66 -15.58
CA PRO A 110 0.33 4.92 -15.12
C PRO A 110 -1.18 5.00 -15.23
N TYR A 111 -1.79 4.46 -16.31
CA TYR A 111 -3.24 4.50 -16.53
C TYR A 111 -4.06 3.67 -15.52
N GLN A 112 -3.41 2.75 -14.79
CA GLN A 112 -4.07 1.93 -13.77
C GLN A 112 -4.24 2.67 -12.45
N CYS A 113 -3.44 3.71 -12.21
CA CYS A 113 -3.37 4.37 -10.90
C CYS A 113 -4.69 4.99 -10.48
N GLU A 114 -5.34 5.74 -11.36
CA GLU A 114 -6.60 6.45 -11.06
C GLU A 114 -7.76 5.48 -10.78
N PRO A 115 -8.11 4.53 -11.68
CA PRO A 115 -9.22 3.59 -11.41
C PRO A 115 -8.97 2.70 -10.19
N VAL A 116 -7.72 2.34 -9.90
CA VAL A 116 -7.38 1.60 -8.68
C VAL A 116 -7.57 2.48 -7.43
N ALA A 117 -7.14 3.74 -7.49
CA ALA A 117 -7.26 4.68 -6.38
C ALA A 117 -8.70 5.05 -6.02
N GLU A 118 -9.66 4.92 -6.94
CA GLU A 118 -11.08 5.11 -6.63
C GLU A 118 -11.60 4.09 -5.60
N VAL A 119 -11.03 2.89 -5.61
CA VAL A 119 -11.48 1.77 -4.76
C VAL A 119 -10.47 1.44 -3.65
N CYS A 120 -9.19 1.32 -3.99
CA CYS A 120 -8.15 0.91 -3.04
C CYS A 120 -7.65 2.08 -2.19
N ASP A 121 -7.33 1.79 -0.94
CA ASP A 121 -6.86 2.79 0.03
C ASP A 121 -5.34 2.99 -0.05
N VAL A 122 -4.64 1.95 -0.50
CA VAL A 122 -3.18 1.94 -0.67
C VAL A 122 -2.82 1.41 -2.06
N LEU A 123 -1.91 2.07 -2.75
CA LEU A 123 -1.30 1.57 -3.98
C LEU A 123 0.11 1.08 -3.69
N GLN A 124 0.46 -0.10 -4.19
CA GLN A 124 1.83 -0.61 -4.06
C GLN A 124 2.63 -0.35 -5.34
N LEU A 125 3.79 0.28 -5.18
CA LEU A 125 4.80 0.38 -6.23
C LEU A 125 5.63 -0.92 -6.26
N PRO A 126 5.57 -1.71 -7.34
CA PRO A 126 6.35 -2.94 -7.47
C PRO A 126 7.86 -2.67 -7.46
N ALA A 127 8.62 -3.62 -6.90
CA ALA A 127 10.07 -3.48 -6.76
C ALA A 127 10.78 -3.20 -8.10
N PHE A 128 10.45 -3.93 -9.15
CA PHE A 128 11.10 -3.76 -10.45
C PHE A 128 10.78 -2.42 -11.13
N LEU A 129 9.67 -1.79 -10.75
CA LEU A 129 9.20 -0.52 -11.31
C LEU A 129 9.53 0.70 -10.44
N ALA A 130 10.22 0.51 -9.33
CA ALA A 130 10.48 1.56 -8.34
C ALA A 130 11.22 2.79 -8.89
N ARG A 131 11.95 2.66 -9.99
CA ARG A 131 12.64 3.77 -10.65
C ARG A 131 11.87 4.44 -11.79
N GLN A 132 10.72 3.89 -12.21
CA GLN A 132 9.92 4.39 -13.34
C GLN A 132 9.22 5.70 -12.97
N THR A 133 9.77 6.82 -13.45
CA THR A 133 9.34 8.17 -13.03
C THR A 133 7.87 8.43 -13.37
N ASP A 134 7.41 8.05 -14.56
CA ASP A 134 6.02 8.30 -14.97
C ASP A 134 5.01 7.55 -14.09
N LEU A 135 5.33 6.31 -13.71
CA LEU A 135 4.51 5.53 -12.78
C LEU A 135 4.52 6.17 -11.37
N VAL A 136 5.68 6.57 -10.87
CA VAL A 136 5.80 7.25 -9.56
C VAL A 136 4.96 8.52 -9.54
N VAL A 137 5.04 9.36 -10.56
CA VAL A 137 4.25 10.60 -10.68
C VAL A 137 2.75 10.32 -10.76
N ALA A 138 2.35 9.31 -11.55
CA ALA A 138 0.94 8.92 -11.64
C ALA A 138 0.39 8.43 -10.31
N MET A 139 1.14 7.59 -9.59
CA MET A 139 0.78 7.11 -8.25
C MET A 139 0.69 8.28 -7.25
N ALA A 140 1.67 9.19 -7.25
CA ALA A 140 1.68 10.34 -6.34
C ALA A 140 0.41 11.21 -6.51
N LYS A 141 0.00 11.46 -7.76
CA LYS A 141 -1.17 12.27 -8.09
C LYS A 141 -2.49 11.71 -7.57
N THR A 142 -2.56 10.42 -7.27
CA THR A 142 -3.77 9.83 -6.68
C THR A 142 -4.06 10.32 -5.26
N GLY A 143 -3.06 10.86 -4.56
CA GLY A 143 -3.16 11.27 -3.15
C GLY A 143 -3.36 10.11 -2.17
N ARG A 144 -3.30 8.86 -2.62
CA ARG A 144 -3.42 7.69 -1.75
C ARG A 144 -2.12 7.40 -1.02
N VAL A 145 -2.20 6.59 0.03
CA VAL A 145 -1.02 6.02 0.68
C VAL A 145 -0.29 5.12 -0.32
N ILE A 146 1.02 5.27 -0.43
CA ILE A 146 1.84 4.48 -1.33
C ILE A 146 2.75 3.55 -0.52
N ASN A 147 2.64 2.25 -0.77
CA ASN A 147 3.58 1.25 -0.27
C ASN A 147 4.66 1.00 -1.32
N ILE A 148 5.90 1.34 -1.00
CA ILE A 148 7.04 1.18 -1.92
C ILE A 148 7.77 -0.12 -1.60
N LYS A 149 7.69 -1.10 -2.49
CA LYS A 149 8.47 -2.33 -2.34
C LYS A 149 9.91 -2.09 -2.75
N LYS A 150 10.84 -2.21 -1.79
CA LYS A 150 12.27 -2.01 -2.06
C LYS A 150 12.79 -3.02 -3.08
N PRO A 151 13.36 -2.56 -4.21
CA PRO A 151 13.98 -3.47 -5.18
C PRO A 151 15.23 -4.15 -4.63
N GLN A 152 15.54 -5.33 -5.14
CA GLN A 152 16.73 -6.08 -4.77
C GLN A 152 18.03 -5.39 -5.23
N PHE A 153 17.95 -4.62 -6.31
CA PHE A 153 19.09 -3.92 -6.93
C PHE A 153 19.36 -2.52 -6.36
N LEU A 154 18.57 -2.03 -5.39
CA LEU A 154 18.81 -0.77 -4.70
C LEU A 154 19.21 -1.01 -3.24
N SER A 155 20.21 -0.28 -2.78
CA SER A 155 20.54 -0.22 -1.35
C SER A 155 19.47 0.53 -0.56
N PRO A 156 19.37 0.35 0.76
CA PRO A 156 18.46 1.12 1.60
C PRO A 156 18.62 2.65 1.44
N SER A 157 19.85 3.15 1.33
CA SER A 157 20.12 4.58 1.15
C SER A 157 19.62 5.12 -0.19
N GLN A 158 19.66 4.31 -1.26
CA GLN A 158 19.17 4.70 -2.59
C GLN A 158 17.63 4.80 -2.66
N MET A 159 16.91 4.22 -1.68
CA MET A 159 15.46 4.40 -1.58
C MET A 159 15.07 5.85 -1.35
N GLY A 160 15.95 6.66 -0.75
CA GLY A 160 15.75 8.10 -0.58
C GLY A 160 15.43 8.82 -1.89
N ASN A 161 16.04 8.43 -3.01
CA ASN A 161 15.77 9.03 -4.32
C ASN A 161 14.34 8.77 -4.81
N ILE A 162 13.76 7.62 -4.44
CA ILE A 162 12.36 7.30 -4.81
C ILE A 162 11.40 8.10 -3.91
N VAL A 163 11.69 8.17 -2.62
CA VAL A 163 10.94 9.01 -1.67
C VAL A 163 10.92 10.46 -2.14
N GLU A 164 12.05 11.01 -2.56
CA GLU A 164 12.13 12.38 -3.05
C GLU A 164 11.28 12.61 -4.30
N LYS A 165 11.27 11.67 -5.26
CA LYS A 165 10.38 11.76 -6.42
C LYS A 165 8.90 11.85 -6.03
N PHE A 166 8.46 11.07 -5.05
CA PHE A 166 7.08 11.15 -4.55
C PHE A 166 6.79 12.50 -3.89
N LYS A 167 7.71 13.01 -3.08
CA LYS A 167 7.58 14.33 -2.44
C LYS A 167 7.50 15.45 -3.47
N GLU A 168 8.42 15.48 -4.44
CA GLU A 168 8.41 16.45 -5.54
C GLU A 168 7.12 16.36 -6.38
N ALA A 169 6.53 15.16 -6.49
CA ALA A 169 5.23 14.96 -7.13
C ALA A 169 4.03 15.25 -6.21
N GLY A 170 4.25 15.70 -4.96
CA GLY A 170 3.23 16.18 -4.04
C GLY A 170 2.61 15.10 -3.12
N ASN A 171 3.26 13.95 -2.93
CA ASN A 171 2.76 12.92 -2.03
C ASN A 171 3.84 12.43 -1.04
N GLU A 172 3.59 12.62 0.25
CA GLU A 172 4.46 12.18 1.34
C GLU A 172 3.88 11.02 2.17
N GLN A 173 2.72 10.49 1.78
CA GLN A 173 2.08 9.37 2.47
C GLN A 173 2.70 8.03 2.02
N LEU A 174 3.91 7.73 2.51
CA LEU A 174 4.76 6.64 2.01
C LEU A 174 5.04 5.60 3.09
N ILE A 175 4.94 4.32 2.73
CA ILE A 175 5.38 3.14 3.49
C ILE A 175 6.53 2.49 2.73
N LEU A 176 7.62 2.13 3.44
CA LEU A 176 8.81 1.48 2.89
C LEU A 176 8.98 0.07 3.48
#